data_c6a0a6c70ae12da60d7b4a8ed216822c
#
_entry.id   c6a0a6c70ae12da60d7b4a8ed216822c
#
_cell.length_a   1.000
_cell.length_b   1.000
_cell.length_c   1.000
_cell.angle_alpha   90.00
_cell.angle_beta   90.00
_cell.angle_gamma   90.00
#
_symmetry.space_group_name_H-M   'P 1'
#
loop_
_entity.id
_entity.type
_entity.pdbx_description
1 polymer ?
#
loop_
_entity_poly.entity_id
_entity_poly.type
_entity_poly.pdbx_seq_one_letter_code
_entity_poly.pdbx_strand_id
1 'polypeptide(L)'
;MIDLLLAALAVLLLLLFLLCVKLLLLRRSIRALRSGVKERLEHETNTLLTLPGRDREMRRLASELNEELRALRTERRRFQEGDRALKEAVTNISHDLRTPLTALSGYVELLKSQPLPEKARRYAAQIEERTAAMKRLTDELFRYFVSASGELKTEEVDLRRAVEEALLSFYGALQERNITPVLQLTEASVVRRLDPTALSRVLGNILSNVLKYSAGDLNVSLDEMGEITFSNRATDLDPVAVGRLFDRFYTVESGCSATGLGLSIAKTLTEQMGGNIGAVLLEGRFCISLLFPPEPSSPAR
;
A
#
# COMPACT_ATOMS: atom_id res chain seq x y z
N MET A 1 -33.52 -61.12 -37.75
CA MET A 1 -33.74 -60.48 -36.40
C MET A 1 -32.39 -60.20 -35.69
N ILE A 2 -31.47 -61.17 -35.68
CA ILE A 2 -30.14 -60.99 -35.02
C ILE A 2 -29.30 -59.93 -35.75
N ASP A 3 -29.29 -59.90 -37.10
CA ASP A 3 -28.54 -58.91 -37.88
C ASP A 3 -29.02 -57.49 -37.71
N LEU A 4 -30.31 -57.29 -37.48
CA LEU A 4 -30.93 -55.98 -37.19
C LEU A 4 -30.54 -55.51 -35.80
N LEU A 5 -30.45 -56.40 -34.80
CA LEU A 5 -29.99 -56.11 -33.46
C LEU A 5 -28.47 -55.77 -33.45
N LEU A 6 -27.66 -56.48 -34.20
CA LEU A 6 -26.22 -56.19 -34.34
C LEU A 6 -25.99 -54.84 -35.05
N ALA A 7 -26.78 -54.53 -36.05
CA ALA A 7 -26.70 -53.22 -36.73
C ALA A 7 -27.08 -52.04 -35.77
N ALA A 8 -28.18 -52.23 -35.01
CA ALA A 8 -28.60 -51.22 -34.00
C ALA A 8 -27.54 -51.03 -32.89
N LEU A 9 -26.92 -52.14 -32.43
CA LEU A 9 -25.84 -52.08 -31.44
C LEU A 9 -24.59 -51.31 -32.00
N ALA A 10 -24.22 -51.60 -33.25
CA ALA A 10 -23.11 -50.94 -33.90
C ALA A 10 -23.35 -49.40 -34.03
N VAL A 11 -24.57 -49.01 -34.43
CA VAL A 11 -24.96 -47.58 -34.49
C VAL A 11 -24.91 -46.94 -33.11
N LEU A 12 -25.41 -47.61 -32.09
CA LEU A 12 -25.37 -47.10 -30.72
C LEU A 12 -23.94 -46.90 -30.20
N LEU A 13 -23.06 -47.88 -30.46
CA LEU A 13 -21.63 -47.77 -30.07
C LEU A 13 -20.94 -46.63 -30.81
N LEU A 14 -21.25 -46.42 -32.11
CA LEU A 14 -20.72 -45.31 -32.90
C LEU A 14 -21.19 -43.97 -32.33
N LEU A 15 -22.47 -43.82 -31.99
CA LEU A 15 -23.00 -42.62 -31.37
C LEU A 15 -22.36 -42.35 -30.00
N LEU A 16 -22.17 -43.37 -29.18
CA LEU A 16 -21.52 -43.27 -27.86
C LEU A 16 -20.05 -42.83 -28.03
N PHE A 17 -19.34 -43.40 -29.02
CA PHE A 17 -17.97 -43.02 -29.35
C PHE A 17 -17.88 -41.54 -29.78
N LEU A 18 -18.78 -41.09 -30.68
CA LEU A 18 -18.84 -39.71 -31.15
C LEU A 18 -19.14 -38.75 -29.99
N LEU A 19 -20.03 -39.13 -29.06
CA LEU A 19 -20.34 -38.36 -27.87
C LEU A 19 -19.13 -38.24 -26.94
N CYS A 20 -18.42 -39.35 -26.70
CA CYS A 20 -17.18 -39.35 -25.91
C CYS A 20 -16.10 -38.43 -26.52
N VAL A 21 -15.89 -38.50 -27.81
CA VAL A 21 -14.94 -37.62 -28.52
C VAL A 21 -15.36 -36.15 -28.35
N LYS A 22 -16.63 -35.84 -28.57
CA LYS A 22 -17.15 -34.47 -28.35
C LYS A 22 -16.92 -33.97 -26.93
N LEU A 23 -17.18 -34.79 -25.92
CA LEU A 23 -16.95 -34.45 -24.50
C LEU A 23 -15.48 -34.22 -24.18
N LEU A 24 -14.58 -35.05 -24.73
CA LEU A 24 -13.15 -34.90 -24.55
C LEU A 24 -12.62 -33.58 -25.18
N LEU A 25 -13.09 -33.26 -26.38
CA LEU A 25 -12.76 -32.00 -27.04
C LEU A 25 -13.27 -30.78 -26.26
N LEU A 26 -14.50 -30.85 -25.74
CA LEU A 26 -15.07 -29.80 -24.91
C LEU A 26 -14.27 -29.59 -23.63
N ARG A 27 -13.94 -30.68 -22.92
CA ARG A 27 -13.07 -30.62 -21.72
C ARG A 27 -11.70 -30.05 -22.00
N ARG A 28 -11.12 -30.34 -23.16
CA ARG A 28 -9.82 -29.78 -23.61
C ARG A 28 -9.95 -28.25 -23.83
N SER A 29 -11.02 -27.80 -24.49
CA SER A 29 -11.29 -26.39 -24.73
C SER A 29 -11.50 -25.60 -23.43
N ILE A 30 -12.25 -26.15 -22.47
CA ILE A 30 -12.47 -25.53 -21.15
C ILE A 30 -11.14 -25.39 -20.38
N ARG A 31 -10.29 -26.43 -20.38
CA ARG A 31 -8.97 -26.37 -19.74
C ARG A 31 -8.06 -25.33 -20.37
N ALA A 32 -8.03 -25.26 -21.70
CA ALA A 32 -7.27 -24.26 -22.44
C ALA A 32 -7.76 -22.82 -22.14
N LEU A 33 -9.07 -22.63 -22.01
CA LEU A 33 -9.68 -21.35 -21.66
C LEU A 33 -9.28 -20.95 -20.23
N ARG A 34 -9.40 -21.85 -19.26
CA ARG A 34 -9.02 -21.62 -17.86
C ARG A 34 -7.55 -21.24 -17.71
N SER A 35 -6.63 -22.01 -18.32
CA SER A 35 -5.20 -21.71 -18.26
C SER A 35 -4.85 -20.41 -18.97
N GLY A 36 -5.47 -20.17 -20.13
CA GLY A 36 -5.26 -18.95 -20.89
C GLY A 36 -5.77 -17.68 -20.20
N VAL A 37 -6.89 -17.74 -19.49
CA VAL A 37 -7.39 -16.60 -18.69
C VAL A 37 -6.46 -16.34 -17.51
N LYS A 38 -6.05 -17.40 -16.77
CA LYS A 38 -5.15 -17.27 -15.63
C LYS A 38 -3.82 -16.64 -16.03
N GLU A 39 -3.19 -17.14 -17.08
CA GLU A 39 -1.91 -16.64 -17.61
C GLU A 39 -1.99 -15.15 -17.99
N ARG A 40 -3.15 -14.71 -18.55
CA ARG A 40 -3.33 -13.32 -18.98
C ARG A 40 -3.71 -12.36 -17.88
N LEU A 41 -4.21 -12.88 -16.75
CA LEU A 41 -4.43 -12.09 -15.54
C LEU A 41 -3.13 -11.95 -14.73
N GLU A 42 -2.26 -12.97 -14.75
CA GLU A 42 -0.97 -12.96 -14.05
C GLU A 42 0.13 -12.23 -14.85
N HIS A 43 0.13 -12.37 -16.19
CA HIS A 43 1.12 -11.77 -17.08
C HIS A 43 0.46 -10.82 -18.08
N GLU A 44 0.97 -9.63 -18.24
CA GLU A 44 0.48 -8.63 -19.21
C GLU A 44 0.78 -9.00 -20.68
N THR A 45 0.33 -10.18 -21.10
CA THR A 45 0.54 -10.62 -22.48
C THR A 45 -0.59 -10.17 -23.41
N ASN A 46 -0.24 -9.60 -24.57
CA ASN A 46 -1.21 -9.08 -25.54
C ASN A 46 -1.78 -10.18 -26.48
N THR A 47 -1.55 -11.46 -26.16
CA THR A 47 -1.99 -12.58 -26.96
C THR A 47 -3.49 -12.84 -26.77
N LEU A 48 -4.20 -13.13 -27.88
CA LEU A 48 -5.63 -13.47 -27.84
C LEU A 48 -5.85 -14.89 -27.30
N LEU A 49 -6.97 -15.09 -26.59
CA LEU A 49 -7.45 -16.44 -26.26
C LEU A 49 -7.83 -17.14 -27.55
N THR A 50 -7.05 -18.12 -27.96
CA THR A 50 -7.34 -18.98 -29.09
C THR A 50 -7.72 -20.36 -28.60
N LEU A 51 -8.83 -20.91 -29.12
CA LEU A 51 -9.29 -22.25 -28.75
C LEU A 51 -9.00 -23.24 -29.89
N PRO A 52 -8.45 -24.41 -29.55
CA PRO A 52 -8.13 -25.44 -30.58
C PRO A 52 -9.36 -26.16 -31.14
N GLY A 53 -10.59 -25.80 -30.70
CA GLY A 53 -11.83 -26.49 -31.10
C GLY A 53 -12.65 -25.75 -32.17
N ARG A 54 -13.47 -26.53 -32.95
CA ARG A 54 -14.43 -25.98 -33.94
C ARG A 54 -15.81 -25.66 -33.36
N ASP A 55 -16.01 -25.82 -32.04
CA ASP A 55 -17.28 -25.53 -31.37
C ASP A 55 -17.57 -24.03 -31.48
N ARG A 56 -18.78 -23.72 -32.01
CA ARG A 56 -19.19 -22.33 -32.29
C ARG A 56 -19.42 -21.54 -31.00
N GLU A 57 -20.04 -22.16 -29.99
CA GLU A 57 -20.33 -21.50 -28.72
C GLU A 57 -19.05 -21.23 -27.92
N MET A 58 -18.12 -22.16 -27.92
CA MET A 58 -16.81 -21.96 -27.26
C MET A 58 -15.98 -20.86 -27.92
N ARG A 59 -16.05 -20.73 -29.25
CA ARG A 59 -15.38 -19.62 -29.97
C ARG A 59 -16.03 -18.27 -29.66
N ARG A 60 -17.36 -18.24 -29.57
CA ARG A 60 -18.11 -17.04 -29.19
C ARG A 60 -17.74 -16.59 -27.78
N LEU A 61 -17.74 -17.51 -26.82
CA LEU A 61 -17.30 -17.25 -25.45
C LEU A 61 -15.86 -16.73 -25.38
N ALA A 62 -14.94 -17.30 -26.15
CA ALA A 62 -13.56 -16.81 -26.19
C ALA A 62 -13.47 -15.40 -26.79
N SER A 63 -14.30 -15.07 -27.79
CA SER A 63 -14.36 -13.72 -28.36
C SER A 63 -14.87 -12.71 -27.35
N GLU A 64 -15.97 -13.00 -26.68
CA GLU A 64 -16.57 -12.16 -25.64
C GLU A 64 -15.57 -11.93 -24.48
N LEU A 65 -14.91 -12.98 -24.00
CA LEU A 65 -13.84 -12.87 -23.00
C LEU A 65 -12.64 -12.03 -23.47
N ASN A 66 -12.25 -12.14 -24.74
CA ASN A 66 -11.19 -11.31 -25.28
C ASN A 66 -11.56 -9.82 -25.32
N GLU A 67 -12.83 -9.49 -25.61
CA GLU A 67 -13.34 -8.12 -25.58
C GLU A 67 -13.33 -7.55 -24.17
N GLU A 68 -13.84 -8.30 -23.20
CA GLU A 68 -13.83 -7.89 -21.77
C GLU A 68 -12.41 -7.74 -21.23
N LEU A 69 -11.50 -8.68 -21.53
CA LEU A 69 -10.09 -8.58 -21.13
C LEU A 69 -9.40 -7.36 -21.75
N ARG A 70 -9.76 -6.99 -22.99
CA ARG A 70 -9.23 -5.76 -23.62
C ARG A 70 -9.78 -4.49 -22.95
N ALA A 71 -11.07 -4.48 -22.63
CA ALA A 71 -11.70 -3.36 -21.93
C ALA A 71 -11.05 -3.13 -20.57
N LEU A 72 -10.92 -4.19 -19.75
CA LEU A 72 -10.25 -4.14 -18.45
C LEU A 72 -8.80 -3.64 -18.54
N ARG A 73 -8.05 -4.09 -19.55
CA ARG A 73 -6.66 -3.61 -19.77
C ARG A 73 -6.61 -2.14 -20.14
N THR A 74 -7.53 -1.71 -21.00
CA THR A 74 -7.59 -0.30 -21.41
C THR A 74 -7.90 0.59 -20.21
N GLU A 75 -8.84 0.16 -19.37
CA GLU A 75 -9.20 0.87 -18.15
C GLU A 75 -8.04 0.90 -17.15
N ARG A 76 -7.40 -0.25 -16.90
CA ARG A 76 -6.20 -0.34 -16.05
C ARG A 76 -5.07 0.57 -16.53
N ARG A 77 -4.81 0.55 -17.85
CA ARG A 77 -3.79 1.41 -18.44
C ARG A 77 -4.12 2.89 -18.28
N ARG A 78 -5.36 3.30 -18.53
CA ARG A 78 -5.81 4.68 -18.30
C ARG A 78 -5.64 5.09 -16.85
N PHE A 79 -5.96 4.20 -15.92
CA PHE A 79 -5.78 4.43 -14.49
C PHE A 79 -4.28 4.63 -14.15
N GLN A 80 -3.42 3.76 -14.67
CA GLN A 80 -1.96 3.85 -14.47
C GLN A 80 -1.37 5.13 -15.08
N GLU A 81 -1.79 5.48 -16.31
CA GLU A 81 -1.37 6.71 -16.98
C GLU A 81 -1.85 7.96 -16.20
N GLY A 82 -3.08 7.96 -15.71
CA GLY A 82 -3.62 9.03 -14.88
C GLY A 82 -2.87 9.17 -13.54
N ASP A 83 -2.58 8.06 -12.87
CA ASP A 83 -1.81 8.05 -11.63
C ASP A 83 -0.37 8.57 -11.87
N ARG A 84 0.27 8.16 -12.96
CA ARG A 84 1.59 8.64 -13.34
C ARG A 84 1.59 10.15 -13.64
N ALA A 85 0.63 10.62 -14.44
CA ALA A 85 0.50 12.04 -14.75
C ALA A 85 0.26 12.89 -13.50
N LEU A 86 -0.58 12.42 -12.57
CA LEU A 86 -0.81 13.06 -11.29
C LEU A 86 0.48 13.14 -10.46
N LYS A 87 1.26 12.06 -10.38
CA LYS A 87 2.55 12.02 -9.69
C LYS A 87 3.55 13.01 -10.27
N GLU A 88 3.67 13.05 -11.59
CA GLU A 88 4.55 14.00 -12.29
C GLU A 88 4.12 15.45 -12.03
N ALA A 89 2.82 15.74 -12.11
CA ALA A 89 2.28 17.09 -11.83
C ALA A 89 2.58 17.53 -10.39
N VAL A 90 2.33 16.64 -9.39
CA VAL A 90 2.60 16.97 -7.98
C VAL A 90 4.10 17.13 -7.70
N THR A 91 4.94 16.32 -8.34
CA THR A 91 6.40 16.45 -8.25
C THR A 91 6.85 17.83 -8.76
N ASN A 92 6.36 18.25 -9.91
CA ASN A 92 6.68 19.56 -10.50
C ASN A 92 6.17 20.70 -9.62
N ILE A 93 4.91 20.65 -9.18
CA ILE A 93 4.33 21.66 -8.27
C ILE A 93 5.14 21.75 -6.97
N SER A 94 5.55 20.62 -6.40
CA SER A 94 6.33 20.61 -5.16
C SER A 94 7.70 21.26 -5.34
N HIS A 95 8.35 21.02 -6.47
CA HIS A 95 9.61 21.71 -6.82
C HIS A 95 9.40 23.22 -6.98
N ASP A 96 8.36 23.62 -7.71
CA ASP A 96 8.06 25.03 -8.00
C ASP A 96 7.60 25.80 -6.75
N LEU A 97 7.00 25.12 -5.77
CA LEU A 97 6.68 25.71 -4.47
C LEU A 97 7.90 25.82 -3.55
N ARG A 98 8.84 24.89 -3.62
CA ARG A 98 10.05 24.92 -2.75
C ARG A 98 10.89 26.15 -2.99
N THR A 99 11.05 26.58 -4.25
CA THR A 99 11.87 27.72 -4.62
C THR A 99 11.39 29.04 -3.97
N PRO A 100 10.12 29.49 -4.13
CA PRO A 100 9.64 30.71 -3.48
C PRO A 100 9.60 30.59 -1.96
N LEU A 101 9.31 29.41 -1.39
CA LEU A 101 9.35 29.22 0.06
C LEU A 101 10.77 29.36 0.64
N THR A 102 11.78 28.90 -0.09
CA THR A 102 13.19 29.09 0.33
C THR A 102 13.57 30.56 0.29
N ALA A 103 13.16 31.29 -0.75
CA ALA A 103 13.40 32.74 -0.86
C ALA A 103 12.69 33.49 0.29
N LEU A 104 11.41 33.15 0.59
CA LEU A 104 10.67 33.76 1.71
C LEU A 104 11.37 33.50 3.05
N SER A 105 11.86 32.28 3.30
CA SER A 105 12.63 31.98 4.51
C SER A 105 13.87 32.86 4.62
N GLY A 106 14.62 33.01 3.53
CA GLY A 106 15.79 33.88 3.50
C GLY A 106 15.47 35.37 3.76
N TYR A 107 14.37 35.89 3.18
CA TYR A 107 13.95 37.26 3.44
C TYR A 107 13.50 37.48 4.89
N VAL A 108 12.82 36.53 5.49
CA VAL A 108 12.42 36.61 6.91
C VAL A 108 13.65 36.59 7.81
N GLU A 109 14.66 35.77 7.51
CA GLU A 109 15.91 35.70 8.25
C GLU A 109 16.68 37.06 8.15
N LEU A 110 16.80 37.63 6.96
CA LEU A 110 17.39 38.95 6.73
C LEU A 110 16.60 40.04 7.47
N LEU A 111 15.28 39.97 7.47
CA LEU A 111 14.44 40.93 8.20
C LEU A 111 14.68 40.83 9.70
N LYS A 112 14.78 39.63 10.26
CA LYS A 112 15.05 39.41 11.69
C LYS A 112 16.44 39.85 12.14
N SER A 113 17.41 39.93 11.21
CA SER A 113 18.75 40.45 11.50
C SER A 113 18.80 41.96 11.66
N GLN A 114 17.72 42.67 11.28
CA GLN A 114 17.61 44.12 11.45
C GLN A 114 16.98 44.50 12.81
N PRO A 115 17.23 45.69 13.33
CA PRO A 115 16.55 46.20 14.51
C PRO A 115 15.06 46.46 14.19
N LEU A 116 14.21 45.53 14.64
CA LEU A 116 12.77 45.61 14.37
C LEU A 116 12.00 46.08 15.62
N PRO A 117 10.96 46.91 15.46
CA PRO A 117 9.98 47.17 16.50
C PRO A 117 9.32 45.83 16.95
N GLU A 118 8.90 45.78 18.21
CA GLU A 118 8.34 44.54 18.81
C GLU A 118 7.18 43.95 18.01
N LYS A 119 6.28 44.76 17.48
CA LYS A 119 5.19 44.29 16.60
C LYS A 119 5.69 43.66 15.31
N ALA A 120 6.70 44.26 14.66
CA ALA A 120 7.27 43.71 13.43
C ALA A 120 8.02 42.43 13.68
N ARG A 121 8.71 42.29 14.83
CA ARG A 121 9.38 41.04 15.25
C ARG A 121 8.39 39.89 15.41
N ARG A 122 7.21 40.15 16.01
CA ARG A 122 6.13 39.16 16.13
C ARG A 122 5.59 38.72 14.79
N TYR A 123 5.36 39.66 13.86
CA TYR A 123 4.92 39.30 12.51
C TYR A 123 5.98 38.50 11.74
N ALA A 124 7.25 38.86 11.83
CA ALA A 124 8.33 38.11 11.22
C ALA A 124 8.40 36.68 11.74
N ALA A 125 8.26 36.48 13.06
CA ALA A 125 8.21 35.15 13.67
C ALA A 125 7.00 34.33 13.17
N GLN A 126 5.83 34.93 13.04
CA GLN A 126 4.64 34.25 12.50
C GLN A 126 4.82 33.87 11.01
N ILE A 127 5.41 34.75 10.19
CA ILE A 127 5.69 34.44 8.78
C ILE A 127 6.69 33.28 8.67
N GLU A 128 7.74 33.29 9.50
CA GLU A 128 8.72 32.21 9.55
C GLU A 128 8.07 30.87 9.87
N GLU A 129 7.25 30.82 10.93
CA GLU A 129 6.51 29.63 11.35
C GLU A 129 5.62 29.10 10.23
N ARG A 130 4.85 29.98 9.57
CA ARG A 130 3.97 29.63 8.45
C ARG A 130 4.74 29.14 7.23
N THR A 131 5.85 29.80 6.89
CA THR A 131 6.71 29.40 5.78
C THR A 131 7.35 28.03 6.03
N ALA A 132 7.82 27.80 7.26
CA ALA A 132 8.36 26.50 7.65
C ALA A 132 7.28 25.38 7.61
N ALA A 133 6.06 25.70 8.02
CA ALA A 133 4.93 24.75 7.92
C ALA A 133 4.60 24.42 6.45
N MET A 134 4.54 25.40 5.57
CA MET A 134 4.31 25.18 4.13
C MET A 134 5.42 24.36 3.49
N LYS A 135 6.68 24.60 3.84
CA LYS A 135 7.82 23.81 3.36
C LYS A 135 7.68 22.34 3.79
N ARG A 136 7.37 22.08 5.06
CA ARG A 136 7.12 20.70 5.54
C ARG A 136 5.99 20.01 4.77
N LEU A 137 4.85 20.70 4.58
CA LEU A 137 3.72 20.20 3.80
C LEU A 137 4.12 19.82 2.36
N THR A 138 4.85 20.72 1.69
CA THR A 138 5.32 20.47 0.32
C THR A 138 6.27 19.28 0.25
N ASP A 139 7.21 19.17 1.19
CA ASP A 139 8.16 18.04 1.25
C ASP A 139 7.47 16.72 1.59
N GLU A 140 6.44 16.71 2.43
CA GLU A 140 5.64 15.50 2.72
C GLU A 140 4.78 15.09 1.53
N LEU A 141 4.15 16.06 0.84
CA LEU A 141 3.40 15.82 -0.38
C LEU A 141 4.28 15.19 -1.47
N PHE A 142 5.46 15.75 -1.70
CA PHE A 142 6.45 15.19 -2.62
C PHE A 142 6.84 13.76 -2.24
N ARG A 143 7.20 13.54 -0.98
CA ARG A 143 7.55 12.21 -0.47
C ARG A 143 6.42 11.19 -0.66
N TYR A 144 5.18 11.60 -0.49
CA TYR A 144 4.02 10.74 -0.71
C TYR A 144 3.96 10.26 -2.16
N PHE A 145 4.01 11.18 -3.14
CA PHE A 145 3.87 10.80 -4.55
C PHE A 145 5.08 10.07 -5.12
N VAL A 146 6.30 10.40 -4.69
CA VAL A 146 7.52 9.71 -5.12
C VAL A 146 7.59 8.29 -4.54
N SER A 147 7.13 8.10 -3.30
CA SER A 147 7.17 6.77 -2.63
C SER A 147 6.22 5.75 -3.22
N ALA A 148 5.07 6.22 -3.71
CA ALA A 148 4.08 5.35 -4.32
C ALA A 148 4.52 4.81 -5.71
N SER A 149 5.71 5.19 -6.19
CA SER A 149 6.12 5.00 -7.59
C SER A 149 7.37 4.12 -7.78
N GLY A 150 8.11 3.78 -6.73
CA GLY A 150 9.34 2.97 -6.82
C GLY A 150 9.03 1.47 -6.90
N GLU A 151 9.76 0.74 -7.75
CA GLU A 151 9.85 -0.71 -7.60
C GLU A 151 10.45 -1.03 -6.22
N LEU A 152 9.74 -1.81 -5.41
CA LEU A 152 10.21 -2.24 -4.10
C LEU A 152 11.42 -3.15 -4.28
N LYS A 153 12.50 -2.82 -3.60
CA LYS A 153 13.69 -3.68 -3.53
C LYS A 153 13.56 -4.60 -2.32
N THR A 154 12.93 -5.75 -2.53
CA THR A 154 12.69 -6.70 -1.45
C THR A 154 13.93 -7.50 -1.11
N GLU A 155 14.28 -7.54 0.18
CA GLU A 155 15.31 -8.40 0.76
C GLU A 155 14.81 -9.05 2.04
N GLU A 156 15.58 -9.97 2.61
CA GLU A 156 15.24 -10.59 3.89
C GLU A 156 15.47 -9.58 5.03
N VAL A 157 14.39 -9.22 5.71
CA VAL A 157 14.39 -8.25 6.82
C VAL A 157 13.94 -8.95 8.09
N ASP A 158 14.75 -8.87 9.14
CA ASP A 158 14.36 -9.25 10.50
C ASP A 158 13.50 -8.12 11.10
N LEU A 159 12.22 -8.42 11.37
CA LEU A 159 11.27 -7.43 11.87
C LEU A 159 11.64 -6.89 13.24
N ARG A 160 12.19 -7.72 14.13
CA ARG A 160 12.64 -7.29 15.44
C ARG A 160 13.72 -6.21 15.32
N ARG A 161 14.75 -6.50 14.53
CA ARG A 161 15.84 -5.56 14.28
C ARG A 161 15.34 -4.26 13.65
N ALA A 162 14.44 -4.34 12.68
CA ALA A 162 13.87 -3.15 12.05
C ALA A 162 13.09 -2.26 13.04
N VAL A 163 12.33 -2.86 13.96
CA VAL A 163 11.62 -2.13 15.02
C VAL A 163 12.61 -1.48 16.00
N GLU A 164 13.66 -2.21 16.44
CA GLU A 164 14.67 -1.71 17.33
C GLU A 164 15.43 -0.52 16.70
N GLU A 165 15.86 -0.63 15.43
CA GLU A 165 16.53 0.45 14.69
C GLU A 165 15.62 1.68 14.53
N ALA A 166 14.34 1.49 14.25
CA ALA A 166 13.37 2.59 14.16
C ALA A 166 13.23 3.31 15.50
N LEU A 167 13.07 2.57 16.60
CA LEU A 167 12.96 3.16 17.94
C LEU A 167 14.24 3.91 18.34
N LEU A 168 15.41 3.36 18.03
CA LEU A 168 16.71 4.02 18.26
C LEU A 168 16.80 5.35 17.51
N SER A 169 16.33 5.40 16.26
CA SER A 169 16.35 6.64 15.47
C SER A 169 15.45 7.74 16.04
N PHE A 170 14.42 7.38 16.80
CA PHE A 170 13.50 8.30 17.46
C PHE A 170 13.79 8.52 18.94
N TYR A 171 14.83 7.89 19.49
CA TYR A 171 15.11 7.89 20.93
C TYR A 171 15.22 9.29 21.54
N GLY A 172 15.97 10.20 20.90
CA GLY A 172 16.11 11.59 21.38
C GLY A 172 14.76 12.32 21.43
N ALA A 173 13.94 12.21 20.38
CA ALA A 173 12.65 12.85 20.32
C ALA A 173 11.63 12.26 21.32
N LEU A 174 11.69 10.96 21.58
CA LEU A 174 10.89 10.29 22.60
C LEU A 174 11.28 10.78 24.01
N GLN A 175 12.58 10.91 24.28
CA GLN A 175 13.10 11.44 25.55
C GLN A 175 12.66 12.90 25.80
N GLU A 176 12.75 13.77 24.80
CA GLU A 176 12.28 15.16 24.87
C GLU A 176 10.79 15.25 25.25
N ARG A 177 10.00 14.25 24.87
CA ARG A 177 8.56 14.15 25.18
C ARG A 177 8.28 13.33 26.45
N ASN A 178 9.31 12.87 27.18
CA ASN A 178 9.20 11.99 28.35
C ASN A 178 8.45 10.68 28.06
N ILE A 179 8.57 10.15 26.82
CA ILE A 179 7.99 8.88 26.43
C ILE A 179 9.04 7.79 26.57
N THR A 180 8.79 6.84 27.47
CA THR A 180 9.64 5.63 27.61
C THR A 180 8.93 4.45 27.00
N PRO A 181 9.43 3.90 25.85
CA PRO A 181 8.82 2.75 25.23
C PRO A 181 8.93 1.48 26.08
N VAL A 182 7.83 0.75 26.21
CA VAL A 182 7.79 -0.59 26.78
C VAL A 182 7.78 -1.58 25.62
N LEU A 183 8.79 -2.46 25.57
CA LEU A 183 9.00 -3.39 24.46
C LEU A 183 8.61 -4.82 24.87
N GLN A 184 7.81 -5.47 24.04
CA GLN A 184 7.42 -6.87 24.15
C GLN A 184 7.68 -7.57 22.81
N LEU A 185 8.97 -7.78 22.51
CA LEU A 185 9.41 -8.35 21.25
C LEU A 185 9.69 -9.84 21.43
N THR A 186 9.16 -10.68 20.54
CA THR A 186 9.46 -12.12 20.53
C THR A 186 10.97 -12.37 20.41
N GLU A 187 11.45 -13.44 21.05
CA GLU A 187 12.84 -13.90 20.89
C GLU A 187 13.05 -14.67 19.58
N ALA A 188 11.96 -15.17 18.99
CA ALA A 188 12.01 -15.85 17.71
C ALA A 188 12.44 -14.88 16.60
N SER A 189 13.30 -15.33 15.68
CA SER A 189 13.64 -14.56 14.48
C SER A 189 12.46 -14.55 13.52
N VAL A 190 11.89 -13.37 13.29
CA VAL A 190 10.76 -13.17 12.39
C VAL A 190 11.25 -12.45 11.14
N VAL A 191 11.66 -13.23 10.14
CA VAL A 191 12.17 -12.71 8.86
C VAL A 191 11.06 -12.65 7.83
N ARG A 192 11.00 -11.55 7.07
CA ARG A 192 10.07 -11.32 5.95
C ARG A 192 10.81 -10.72 4.76
N ARG A 193 10.35 -11.01 3.54
CA ARG A 193 10.89 -10.35 2.33
C ARG A 193 10.19 -9.03 2.10
N LEU A 194 10.83 -7.94 2.47
CA LEU A 194 10.30 -6.57 2.45
C LEU A 194 11.36 -5.62 1.89
N ASP A 195 10.93 -4.43 1.49
CA ASP A 195 11.86 -3.32 1.22
C ASP A 195 12.19 -2.63 2.56
N PRO A 196 13.46 -2.67 3.03
CA PRO A 196 13.83 -2.11 4.33
C PRO A 196 13.65 -0.58 4.39
N THR A 197 13.84 0.11 3.26
CA THR A 197 13.63 1.56 3.18
C THR A 197 12.15 1.90 3.31
N ALA A 198 11.27 1.14 2.64
CA ALA A 198 9.83 1.30 2.76
C ALA A 198 9.35 0.97 4.18
N LEU A 199 9.83 -0.13 4.77
CA LEU A 199 9.50 -0.50 6.16
C LEU A 199 9.95 0.57 7.16
N SER A 200 11.19 1.06 7.05
CA SER A 200 11.69 2.15 7.90
C SER A 200 10.81 3.40 7.83
N ARG A 201 10.28 3.73 6.65
CA ARG A 201 9.34 4.84 6.47
C ARG A 201 7.97 4.58 7.11
N VAL A 202 7.46 3.34 7.01
CA VAL A 202 6.21 2.95 7.70
C VAL A 202 6.36 3.15 9.20
N LEU A 203 7.41 2.57 9.78
CA LEU A 203 7.69 2.67 11.22
C LEU A 203 7.92 4.14 11.65
N GLY A 204 8.67 4.91 10.86
CA GLY A 204 8.90 6.33 11.10
C GLY A 204 7.63 7.18 11.09
N ASN A 205 6.69 6.91 10.18
CA ASN A 205 5.41 7.60 10.14
C ASN A 205 4.56 7.27 11.37
N ILE A 206 4.55 6.03 11.82
CA ILE A 206 3.83 5.61 13.03
C ILE A 206 4.46 6.25 14.28
N LEU A 207 5.80 6.20 14.42
CA LEU A 207 6.49 6.81 15.56
C LEU A 207 6.34 8.34 15.60
N SER A 208 6.35 8.99 14.43
CA SER A 208 6.03 10.42 14.33
C SER A 208 4.61 10.75 14.78
N ASN A 209 3.65 9.85 14.50
CA ASN A 209 2.28 9.98 14.99
C ASN A 209 2.22 9.81 16.52
N VAL A 210 2.92 8.83 17.06
CA VAL A 210 3.04 8.65 18.54
C VAL A 210 3.60 9.90 19.21
N LEU A 211 4.69 10.47 18.69
CA LEU A 211 5.28 11.70 19.24
C LEU A 211 4.31 12.88 19.26
N LYS A 212 3.39 12.94 18.30
CA LYS A 212 2.41 14.05 18.21
C LYS A 212 1.24 13.87 19.16
N TYR A 213 0.75 12.64 19.32
CA TYR A 213 -0.57 12.39 19.92
C TYR A 213 -0.55 11.50 21.16
N SER A 214 0.60 10.92 21.56
CA SER A 214 0.67 10.16 22.80
C SER A 214 0.60 11.05 24.03
N ALA A 215 -0.12 10.58 25.04
CA ALA A 215 -0.19 11.19 26.36
C ALA A 215 1.05 10.89 27.24
N GLY A 216 2.17 10.45 26.66
CA GLY A 216 3.44 10.20 27.37
C GLY A 216 3.79 8.73 27.54
N ASP A 217 3.09 7.81 26.87
CA ASP A 217 3.39 6.38 26.89
C ASP A 217 3.48 5.77 25.47
N LEU A 218 4.20 4.67 25.35
CA LEU A 218 4.30 3.87 24.14
C LEU A 218 4.56 2.42 24.50
N ASN A 219 3.71 1.51 24.06
CA ASN A 219 3.99 0.07 24.08
C ASN A 219 4.21 -0.40 22.65
N VAL A 220 5.25 -1.20 22.43
CA VAL A 220 5.56 -1.81 21.13
C VAL A 220 5.68 -3.30 21.32
N SER A 221 4.90 -4.07 20.57
CA SER A 221 4.97 -5.53 20.58
C SER A 221 5.22 -6.09 19.18
N LEU A 222 5.92 -7.21 19.13
CA LEU A 222 6.11 -8.04 17.95
C LEU A 222 5.86 -9.49 18.37
N ASP A 223 4.93 -10.15 17.71
CA ASP A 223 4.63 -11.56 17.93
C ASP A 223 5.37 -12.48 16.94
N GLU A 224 5.23 -13.82 17.14
CA GLU A 224 5.83 -14.82 16.27
C GLU A 224 5.19 -14.89 14.87
N MET A 225 3.97 -14.38 14.73
CA MET A 225 3.27 -14.32 13.44
C MET A 225 3.76 -13.15 12.58
N GLY A 226 4.53 -12.21 13.17
CA GLY A 226 5.05 -11.02 12.50
C GLY A 226 4.09 -9.82 12.58
N GLU A 227 3.16 -9.82 13.53
CA GLU A 227 2.36 -8.66 13.82
C GLU A 227 3.13 -7.70 14.74
N ILE A 228 3.32 -6.47 14.27
CA ILE A 228 3.94 -5.37 15.02
C ILE A 228 2.81 -4.45 15.49
N THR A 229 2.68 -4.24 16.80
CA THR A 229 1.66 -3.35 17.36
C THR A 229 2.32 -2.19 18.11
N PHE A 230 1.88 -0.97 17.79
CA PHE A 230 2.20 0.26 18.52
C PHE A 230 0.94 0.71 19.27
N SER A 231 1.04 0.91 20.58
CA SER A 231 -0.09 1.29 21.42
C SER A 231 0.29 2.42 22.37
N ASN A 232 -0.50 3.49 22.36
CA ASN A 232 -0.35 4.63 23.27
C ASN A 232 -1.71 5.12 23.78
N ARG A 233 -1.74 5.81 24.90
CA ARG A 233 -2.96 6.48 25.39
C ARG A 233 -3.31 7.65 24.49
N ALA A 234 -4.59 7.75 24.13
CA ALA A 234 -5.15 8.85 23.35
C ALA A 234 -6.47 9.30 24.00
N THR A 235 -6.42 10.41 24.73
CA THR A 235 -7.54 10.91 25.55
C THR A 235 -8.66 11.55 24.72
N ASP A 236 -8.35 12.06 23.53
CA ASP A 236 -9.28 12.90 22.74
C ASP A 236 -9.59 12.31 21.35
N LEU A 237 -9.39 10.99 21.16
CA LEU A 237 -9.64 10.36 19.88
C LEU A 237 -11.05 9.76 19.83
N ASP A 238 -11.86 10.23 18.88
CA ASP A 238 -13.19 9.66 18.61
C ASP A 238 -13.05 8.33 17.84
N PRO A 239 -13.76 7.25 18.24
CA PRO A 239 -13.82 6.00 17.50
C PRO A 239 -14.16 6.15 16.00
N VAL A 240 -15.02 7.12 15.65
CA VAL A 240 -15.36 7.42 14.24
C VAL A 240 -14.14 8.00 13.49
N ALA A 241 -13.34 8.83 14.18
CA ALA A 241 -12.13 9.40 13.61
C ALA A 241 -11.06 8.34 13.33
N VAL A 242 -10.97 7.27 14.12
CA VAL A 242 -10.00 6.17 13.93
C VAL A 242 -10.15 5.52 12.56
N GLY A 243 -11.38 5.27 12.09
CA GLY A 243 -11.66 4.69 10.77
C GLY A 243 -11.15 5.54 9.61
N ARG A 244 -10.95 6.85 9.83
CA ARG A 244 -10.52 7.82 8.82
C ARG A 244 -9.05 8.22 8.91
N LEU A 245 -8.31 7.74 9.91
CA LEU A 245 -6.90 8.13 10.12
C LEU A 245 -5.97 7.74 8.96
N PHE A 246 -6.39 6.77 8.15
CA PHE A 246 -5.68 6.38 6.93
C PHE A 246 -6.14 7.12 5.68
N ASP A 247 -7.18 7.98 5.79
CA ASP A 247 -7.62 8.82 4.68
C ASP A 247 -6.58 9.91 4.41
N ARG A 248 -6.38 10.24 3.14
CA ARG A 248 -5.44 11.28 2.72
C ARG A 248 -5.88 12.64 3.24
N PHE A 249 -4.95 13.42 3.80
CA PHE A 249 -5.19 14.77 4.32
C PHE A 249 -6.14 14.82 5.51
N TYR A 250 -6.54 13.68 6.09
CA TYR A 250 -7.34 13.67 7.29
C TYR A 250 -6.48 13.91 8.53
N THR A 251 -6.88 14.86 9.35
CA THR A 251 -6.27 15.18 10.65
C THR A 251 -7.35 15.51 11.66
N VAL A 252 -7.17 15.07 12.88
CA VAL A 252 -8.08 15.37 14.00
C VAL A 252 -7.86 16.81 14.49
N GLU A 253 -6.64 17.33 14.36
CA GLU A 253 -6.30 18.69 14.75
C GLU A 253 -6.41 19.68 13.60
N SER A 254 -7.09 20.81 13.85
CA SER A 254 -7.20 21.94 12.92
C SER A 254 -5.97 22.86 12.95
N GLY A 255 -4.75 22.30 13.02
CA GLY A 255 -3.49 23.05 13.13
C GLY A 255 -2.51 22.84 11.98
N CYS A 256 -1.61 23.81 11.74
CA CYS A 256 -0.61 23.76 10.66
C CYS A 256 0.51 22.71 10.86
N SER A 257 0.46 21.89 11.93
CA SER A 257 1.54 20.94 12.25
C SER A 257 1.28 19.51 11.76
N ALA A 258 0.06 19.18 11.37
CA ALA A 258 -0.30 17.84 10.90
C ALA A 258 -0.78 17.87 9.43
N THR A 259 -0.13 17.10 8.56
CA THR A 259 -0.44 17.07 7.12
C THR A 259 -1.51 16.05 6.77
N GLY A 260 -1.80 15.10 7.66
CA GLY A 260 -2.71 13.98 7.42
C GLY A 260 -2.20 12.98 6.36
N LEU A 261 -0.91 13.03 6.00
CA LEU A 261 -0.31 12.13 5.00
C LEU A 261 0.45 10.96 5.61
N GLY A 262 0.96 11.07 6.85
CA GLY A 262 1.86 10.07 7.44
C GLY A 262 1.26 8.66 7.50
N LEU A 263 0.05 8.50 8.07
CA LEU A 263 -0.59 7.18 8.18
C LEU A 263 -1.10 6.66 6.82
N SER A 264 -1.53 7.53 5.91
CA SER A 264 -1.90 7.12 4.55
C SER A 264 -0.68 6.63 3.74
N ILE A 265 0.52 7.21 3.96
CA ILE A 265 1.79 6.71 3.42
C ILE A 265 2.11 5.33 4.02
N ALA A 266 2.01 5.20 5.35
CA ALA A 266 2.25 3.93 6.03
C ALA A 266 1.34 2.83 5.47
N LYS A 267 0.06 3.10 5.27
CA LYS A 267 -0.89 2.17 4.67
C LYS A 267 -0.50 1.77 3.25
N THR A 268 -0.26 2.75 2.39
CA THR A 268 0.12 2.48 0.98
C THR A 268 1.39 1.62 0.89
N LEU A 269 2.43 1.94 1.64
CA LEU A 269 3.68 1.19 1.63
C LEU A 269 3.52 -0.23 2.21
N THR A 270 2.74 -0.38 3.30
CA THR A 270 2.45 -1.69 3.89
C THR A 270 1.70 -2.59 2.90
N GLU A 271 0.66 -2.06 2.24
CA GLU A 271 -0.10 -2.79 1.21
C GLU A 271 0.77 -3.15 -0.01
N GLN A 272 1.66 -2.26 -0.46
CA GLN A 272 2.61 -2.54 -1.55
C GLN A 272 3.59 -3.66 -1.21
N MET A 273 3.98 -3.79 0.05
CA MET A 273 4.81 -4.89 0.56
C MET A 273 4.00 -6.17 0.86
N GLY A 274 2.72 -6.23 0.49
CA GLY A 274 1.86 -7.38 0.72
C GLY A 274 1.39 -7.56 2.17
N GLY A 275 1.61 -6.56 3.02
CA GLY A 275 1.15 -6.51 4.41
C GLY A 275 -0.23 -5.87 4.57
N ASN A 276 -0.69 -5.87 5.81
CA ASN A 276 -1.92 -5.18 6.23
C ASN A 276 -1.62 -4.25 7.40
N ILE A 277 -2.29 -3.10 7.45
CA ILE A 277 -2.22 -2.15 8.56
C ILE A 277 -3.62 -1.83 9.04
N GLY A 278 -3.81 -1.81 10.33
CA GLY A 278 -5.07 -1.47 10.99
C GLY A 278 -4.86 -0.52 12.16
N ALA A 279 -5.92 0.19 12.55
CA ALA A 279 -5.94 0.99 13.76
C ALA A 279 -7.25 0.79 14.51
N VAL A 280 -7.17 0.68 15.82
CA VAL A 280 -8.32 0.54 16.72
C VAL A 280 -8.12 1.37 17.98
N LEU A 281 -9.22 1.79 18.56
CA LEU A 281 -9.24 2.42 19.90
C LEU A 281 -9.82 1.41 20.88
N LEU A 282 -9.00 0.92 21.81
CA LEU A 282 -9.38 -0.04 22.84
C LEU A 282 -9.11 0.55 24.22
N GLU A 283 -10.12 0.68 25.05
CA GLU A 283 -10.00 1.14 26.44
C GLU A 283 -9.19 2.45 26.61
N GLY A 284 -9.40 3.41 25.69
CA GLY A 284 -8.67 4.68 25.70
C GLY A 284 -7.22 4.60 25.21
N ARG A 285 -6.83 3.46 24.64
CA ARG A 285 -5.54 3.28 23.98
C ARG A 285 -5.72 3.20 22.48
N PHE A 286 -4.98 4.01 21.76
CA PHE A 286 -4.88 3.94 20.31
C PHE A 286 -3.83 2.91 19.93
N CYS A 287 -4.24 1.91 19.18
CA CYS A 287 -3.41 0.80 18.74
C CYS A 287 -3.33 0.80 17.21
N ILE A 288 -2.11 0.79 16.67
CA ILE A 288 -1.84 0.55 15.24
C ILE A 288 -1.15 -0.79 15.12
N SER A 289 -1.70 -1.69 14.30
CA SER A 289 -1.09 -3.00 14.01
C SER A 289 -0.67 -3.10 12.54
N LEU A 290 0.51 -3.71 12.34
CA LEU A 290 1.11 -4.04 11.05
C LEU A 290 1.29 -5.54 10.98
N LEU A 291 0.76 -6.19 9.95
CA LEU A 291 0.95 -7.62 9.72
C LEU A 291 1.60 -7.84 8.36
N PHE A 292 2.74 -8.51 8.37
CA PHE A 292 3.40 -9.00 7.16
C PHE A 292 3.34 -10.53 7.15
N PRO A 293 2.47 -11.13 6.33
CA PRO A 293 2.33 -12.58 6.27
C PRO A 293 3.63 -13.24 5.81
N PRO A 294 3.94 -14.46 6.28
CA PRO A 294 5.02 -15.25 5.75
C PRO A 294 4.81 -15.50 4.26
N GLU A 295 5.89 -15.57 3.48
CA GLU A 295 5.78 -16.02 2.09
C GLU A 295 5.11 -17.40 2.07
N PRO A 296 4.13 -17.65 1.15
CA PRO A 296 3.62 -18.98 0.97
C PRO A 296 4.81 -19.89 0.63
N SER A 297 5.04 -20.88 1.49
CA SER A 297 6.09 -21.88 1.25
C SER A 297 5.92 -22.40 -0.17
N SER A 298 6.92 -22.15 -1.03
CA SER A 298 6.94 -22.75 -2.38
C SER A 298 6.77 -24.26 -2.20
N PRO A 299 5.81 -24.90 -2.89
CA PRO A 299 5.67 -26.35 -2.78
C PRO A 299 7.02 -26.96 -3.17
N ALA A 300 7.58 -27.73 -2.24
CA ALA A 300 8.81 -28.47 -2.46
C ALA A 300 8.73 -29.18 -3.81
N ARG A 301 9.70 -28.91 -4.69
CA ARG A 301 9.87 -29.57 -5.98
C ARG A 301 10.21 -31.03 -5.83
#